data_e606186c79323fa2820c2fc65abea764
#
_entry.id   e606186c79323fa2820c2fc65abea764
#
_cell.length_a   1.000
_cell.length_b   1.000
_cell.length_c   1.000
_cell.angle_alpha   90.00
_cell.angle_beta   90.00
_cell.angle_gamma   90.00
#
_symmetry.space_group_name_H-M   'P 1'
#
loop_
_entity.id
_entity.type
_entity.pdbx_description
1 polymer ?
#
loop_
_entity_poly.entity_id
_entity_poly.type
_entity_poly.pdbx_seq_one_letter_code
_entity_poly.pdbx_strand_id
1 'polypeptide(L)'
;MRSLLSLGIAWLLGYCGVRLWLPQESAMPRWTIALHAALGIGLGAGFTSTLYWLLVVAGGGTLTVVLGVELVLLAVLAALVRRQRSTAAANGAAMPSPSFPTWIPGLGFALMLGLLAAAFVSVSELNPQGGWDAFAIWNLRARFLLHTETWRYAVTTLPVGTHMEYPLLLSSLVARGWIYAGSVAPLVPIATALAFAIALAILLVSALSLMRGAAIGLLAGVVLLSNPSLVNQAASQYADVPLAFYFLAALALIVLGGEAARPARYLSLAGAFAGFAAWTKNEGAMLAVALAAAIFFGTWRSTGWRSAARRCAIFLAGALPGLLLALWFKLALAPPDPLAGQFTVNLAHTLANPGRWLQVAGGFLRVAWDFYCFPAPPLVLLAVTSVLLRPAPLHRRSVTPWLAVLLALAGYFATFLLSKYDLDWLFGTALERLYLHVWPTLVLAVFLLLRRPEDFAIITSPVKPKKAR
;
A
#
# COMPACT_ATOMS: atom_id res chain seq x y z
N MET A 1 -9.33 -5.63 24.77
CA MET A 1 -7.88 -5.60 25.01
C MET A 1 -7.11 -6.65 24.20
N ARG A 2 -7.46 -7.96 24.28
CA ARG A 2 -6.71 -9.04 23.57
C ARG A 2 -6.67 -8.87 22.05
N SER A 3 -7.76 -8.39 21.43
CA SER A 3 -7.81 -8.13 19.98
C SER A 3 -6.78 -7.09 19.52
N LEU A 4 -6.58 -6.02 20.29
CA LEU A 4 -5.61 -4.98 19.99
C LEU A 4 -4.17 -5.41 20.28
N LEU A 5 -3.97 -6.34 21.22
CA LEU A 5 -2.66 -6.92 21.50
C LEU A 5 -2.06 -7.62 20.28
N SER A 6 -2.87 -8.33 19.51
CA SER A 6 -2.43 -9.00 18.28
C SER A 6 -1.87 -8.00 17.26
N LEU A 7 -2.56 -6.86 17.06
CA LEU A 7 -2.09 -5.81 16.17
C LEU A 7 -0.84 -5.11 16.70
N GLY A 8 -0.77 -4.88 18.03
CA GLY A 8 0.39 -4.29 18.68
C GLY A 8 1.66 -5.15 18.51
N ILE A 9 1.56 -6.48 18.70
CA ILE A 9 2.68 -7.40 18.49
C ILE A 9 3.10 -7.42 17.02
N ALA A 10 2.13 -7.51 16.10
CA ALA A 10 2.43 -7.44 14.66
C ALA A 10 3.17 -6.15 14.30
N TRP A 11 2.66 -4.99 14.76
CA TRP A 11 3.29 -3.71 14.54
C TRP A 11 4.72 -3.63 15.12
N LEU A 12 4.95 -4.11 16.35
CA LEU A 12 6.27 -4.11 16.98
C LEU A 12 7.27 -4.98 16.19
N LEU A 13 6.85 -6.18 15.77
CA LEU A 13 7.67 -7.05 14.92
C LEU A 13 8.05 -6.36 13.61
N GLY A 14 7.07 -5.78 12.93
CA GLY A 14 7.29 -5.05 11.69
C GLY A 14 8.16 -3.80 11.88
N TYR A 15 7.92 -3.01 12.93
CA TYR A 15 8.71 -1.82 13.26
C TYR A 15 10.18 -2.18 13.54
N CYS A 16 10.44 -3.22 14.35
CA CYS A 16 11.79 -3.72 14.58
C CYS A 16 12.44 -4.21 13.27
N GLY A 17 11.68 -4.91 12.41
CA GLY A 17 12.16 -5.35 11.10
C GLY A 17 12.57 -4.19 10.20
N VAL A 18 11.73 -3.16 10.08
CA VAL A 18 12.05 -1.93 9.33
C VAL A 18 13.30 -1.25 9.90
N ARG A 19 13.40 -1.13 11.23
CA ARG A 19 14.54 -0.53 11.92
C ARG A 19 15.85 -1.28 11.68
N LEU A 20 15.80 -2.59 11.60
CA LEU A 20 16.99 -3.42 11.32
C LEU A 20 17.41 -3.33 9.85
N TRP A 21 16.44 -3.21 8.96
CA TRP A 21 16.72 -3.26 7.54
C TRP A 21 17.15 -1.92 6.96
N LEU A 22 16.48 -0.82 7.34
CA LEU A 22 16.85 0.51 6.87
C LEU A 22 18.00 1.09 7.69
N PRO A 23 18.89 1.90 7.07
CA PRO A 23 20.00 2.55 7.77
C PRO A 23 19.48 3.39 8.93
N GLN A 24 20.19 3.34 10.06
CA GLN A 24 19.89 4.13 11.25
C GLN A 24 20.69 5.44 11.21
N GLU A 25 20.00 6.56 11.37
CA GLU A 25 20.63 7.84 11.67
C GLU A 25 20.66 8.05 13.19
N SER A 26 21.68 8.72 13.71
CA SER A 26 21.87 8.94 15.15
C SER A 26 20.73 9.77 15.78
N ALA A 27 20.19 10.75 15.04
CA ALA A 27 18.97 11.46 15.37
C ALA A 27 17.94 11.23 14.26
N MET A 28 16.87 10.52 14.57
CA MET A 28 15.81 10.27 13.57
C MET A 28 14.83 11.44 13.52
N PRO A 29 14.72 12.13 12.38
CA PRO A 29 13.66 13.13 12.18
C PRO A 29 12.27 12.52 12.42
N ARG A 30 11.32 13.34 12.91
CA ARG A 30 9.94 12.89 13.20
C ARG A 30 9.28 12.16 12.01
N TRP A 31 9.55 12.57 10.79
CA TRP A 31 9.00 11.96 9.58
C TRP A 31 9.61 10.59 9.27
N THR A 32 10.88 10.36 9.63
CA THR A 32 11.49 9.03 9.54
C THR A 32 10.87 8.08 10.56
N ILE A 33 10.59 8.55 11.79
CA ILE A 33 9.88 7.74 12.79
C ILE A 33 8.48 7.39 12.31
N ALA A 34 7.73 8.37 11.77
CA ALA A 34 6.39 8.18 11.23
C ALA A 34 6.39 7.19 10.04
N LEU A 35 7.36 7.33 9.12
CA LEU A 35 7.56 6.41 8.01
C LEU A 35 7.80 4.98 8.50
N HIS A 36 8.73 4.80 9.44
CA HIS A 36 9.03 3.47 10.00
C HIS A 36 7.85 2.87 10.75
N ALA A 37 7.07 3.69 11.45
CA ALA A 37 5.86 3.23 12.14
C ALA A 37 4.79 2.75 11.14
N ALA A 38 4.54 3.51 10.08
CA ALA A 38 3.60 3.12 9.03
C ALA A 38 4.04 1.87 8.27
N LEU A 39 5.32 1.81 7.84
CA LEU A 39 5.90 0.61 7.23
C LEU A 39 5.84 -0.60 8.18
N GLY A 40 6.03 -0.36 9.48
CA GLY A 40 5.95 -1.39 10.51
C GLY A 40 4.59 -2.09 10.57
N ILE A 41 3.48 -1.35 10.35
CA ILE A 41 2.13 -1.94 10.29
C ILE A 41 2.07 -2.96 9.14
N GLY A 42 2.45 -2.57 7.93
CA GLY A 42 2.36 -3.47 6.77
C GLY A 42 3.35 -4.63 6.81
N LEU A 43 4.60 -4.38 7.20
CA LEU A 43 5.62 -5.44 7.32
C LEU A 43 5.20 -6.46 8.39
N GLY A 44 4.73 -5.98 9.53
CA GLY A 44 4.26 -6.82 10.63
C GLY A 44 3.00 -7.60 10.27
N ALA A 45 2.02 -6.96 9.63
CA ALA A 45 0.81 -7.63 9.16
C ALA A 45 1.13 -8.72 8.13
N GLY A 46 1.95 -8.42 7.12
CA GLY A 46 2.36 -9.38 6.10
C GLY A 46 3.13 -10.56 6.71
N PHE A 47 4.09 -10.28 7.57
CA PHE A 47 4.91 -11.30 8.23
C PHE A 47 4.08 -12.20 9.16
N THR A 48 3.31 -11.62 10.10
CA THR A 48 2.55 -12.40 11.09
C THR A 48 1.38 -13.15 10.47
N SER A 49 0.76 -12.60 9.42
CA SER A 49 -0.24 -13.30 8.61
C SER A 49 0.35 -14.55 7.93
N THR A 50 1.51 -14.39 7.29
CA THR A 50 2.22 -15.49 6.63
C THR A 50 2.66 -16.55 7.64
N LEU A 51 3.24 -16.12 8.75
CA LEU A 51 3.65 -17.02 9.84
C LEU A 51 2.45 -17.82 10.38
N TYR A 52 1.35 -17.13 10.66
CA TYR A 52 0.12 -17.79 11.14
C TYR A 52 -0.40 -18.82 10.14
N TRP A 53 -0.47 -18.47 8.85
CA TRP A 53 -0.87 -19.39 7.80
C TRP A 53 0.00 -20.65 7.76
N LEU A 54 1.32 -20.49 7.80
CA LEU A 54 2.25 -21.62 7.79
C LEU A 54 2.10 -22.50 9.04
N LEU A 55 1.89 -21.88 10.21
CA LEU A 55 1.64 -22.62 11.45
C LEU A 55 0.32 -23.40 11.40
N VAL A 56 -0.76 -22.82 10.85
CA VAL A 56 -2.05 -23.52 10.68
C VAL A 56 -1.89 -24.75 9.78
N VAL A 57 -1.21 -24.60 8.64
CA VAL A 57 -0.96 -25.71 7.70
C VAL A 57 -0.11 -26.80 8.35
N ALA A 58 0.85 -26.43 9.21
CA ALA A 58 1.71 -27.35 9.96
C ALA A 58 1.05 -27.97 11.21
N GLY A 59 -0.22 -27.62 11.50
CA GLY A 59 -0.92 -28.15 12.69
C GLY A 59 -0.68 -27.35 13.98
N GLY A 60 0.06 -26.22 13.92
CA GLY A 60 0.47 -25.40 15.08
C GLY A 60 -0.30 -24.09 15.23
N GLY A 61 -1.51 -23.94 14.65
CA GLY A 61 -2.29 -22.70 14.65
C GLY A 61 -2.91 -22.27 15.99
N THR A 62 -2.46 -22.80 17.13
CA THR A 62 -2.99 -22.46 18.45
C THR A 62 -2.39 -21.16 19.00
N LEU A 63 -3.14 -20.46 19.89
CA LEU A 63 -2.68 -19.22 20.52
C LEU A 63 -1.31 -19.39 21.20
N THR A 64 -1.11 -20.49 21.94
CA THR A 64 0.14 -20.72 22.69
C THR A 64 1.34 -20.80 21.77
N VAL A 65 1.24 -21.54 20.66
CA VAL A 65 2.32 -21.69 19.69
C VAL A 65 2.58 -20.35 18.96
N VAL A 66 1.52 -19.71 18.45
CA VAL A 66 1.65 -18.44 17.72
C VAL A 66 2.24 -17.35 18.60
N LEU A 67 1.70 -17.15 19.80
CA LEU A 67 2.19 -16.15 20.76
C LEU A 67 3.64 -16.45 21.19
N GLY A 68 3.95 -17.71 21.48
CA GLY A 68 5.31 -18.12 21.87
C GLY A 68 6.34 -17.80 20.79
N VAL A 69 6.07 -18.19 19.54
CA VAL A 69 6.96 -17.90 18.40
C VAL A 69 7.10 -16.37 18.19
N GLU A 70 6.00 -15.61 18.22
CA GLU A 70 6.04 -14.17 18.01
C GLU A 70 6.79 -13.42 19.12
N LEU A 71 6.65 -13.83 20.39
CA LEU A 71 7.39 -13.24 21.51
C LEU A 71 8.90 -13.53 21.42
N VAL A 72 9.28 -14.75 21.04
CA VAL A 72 10.69 -15.10 20.81
C VAL A 72 11.27 -14.25 19.68
N LEU A 73 10.57 -14.16 18.55
CA LEU A 73 11.00 -13.32 17.42
C LEU A 73 11.09 -11.85 17.80
N LEU A 74 10.13 -11.33 18.56
CA LEU A 74 10.14 -9.94 19.03
C LEU A 74 11.33 -9.68 19.95
N ALA A 75 11.63 -10.58 20.89
CA ALA A 75 12.79 -10.48 21.78
C ALA A 75 14.10 -10.46 20.98
N VAL A 76 14.25 -11.37 20.01
CA VAL A 76 15.43 -11.43 19.12
C VAL A 76 15.59 -10.14 18.31
N LEU A 77 14.51 -9.68 17.63
CA LEU A 77 14.55 -8.47 16.82
C LEU A 77 14.84 -7.23 17.68
N ALA A 78 14.23 -7.12 18.86
CA ALA A 78 14.48 -6.01 19.79
C ALA A 78 15.95 -6.00 20.28
N ALA A 79 16.52 -7.16 20.58
CA ALA A 79 17.93 -7.27 20.96
C ALA A 79 18.86 -6.85 19.82
N LEU A 80 18.56 -7.26 18.58
CA LEU A 80 19.32 -6.86 17.38
C LEU A 80 19.24 -5.35 17.13
N VAL A 81 18.05 -4.74 17.27
CA VAL A 81 17.88 -3.28 17.15
C VAL A 81 18.70 -2.53 18.22
N ARG A 82 18.72 -3.03 19.46
CA ARG A 82 19.53 -2.43 20.54
C ARG A 82 21.02 -2.48 20.23
N ARG A 83 21.51 -3.61 19.71
CA ARG A 83 22.94 -3.77 19.31
C ARG A 83 23.33 -2.80 18.20
N GLN A 84 22.47 -2.57 17.20
CA GLN A 84 22.76 -1.61 16.12
C GLN A 84 22.86 -0.16 16.63
N ARG A 85 22.07 0.25 17.64
CA ARG A 85 22.12 1.59 18.22
C ARG A 85 23.45 1.89 18.90
N SER A 86 24.10 0.88 19.49
CA SER A 86 25.38 1.01 20.16
C SER A 86 26.55 1.33 19.21
N THR A 87 26.42 1.07 17.92
CA THR A 87 27.50 1.25 16.93
C THR A 87 27.35 2.49 16.06
N ALA A 88 26.23 3.22 16.13
CA ALA A 88 25.99 4.43 15.34
C ALA A 88 26.56 5.66 16.04
N ALA A 89 27.76 6.10 15.63
CA ALA A 89 28.38 7.35 16.11
C ALA A 89 27.58 8.58 15.65
N ALA A 90 27.54 9.60 16.54
CA ALA A 90 26.78 10.83 16.39
C ALA A 90 27.37 11.77 15.31
N ASN A 91 26.91 11.70 14.10
CA ASN A 91 27.11 12.73 13.08
C ASN A 91 25.75 13.27 12.63
N GLY A 92 25.08 14.02 13.49
CA GLY A 92 23.80 14.67 13.21
C GLY A 92 24.00 16.06 12.62
N ALA A 93 23.91 16.22 11.31
CA ALA A 93 23.70 17.53 10.73
C ALA A 93 22.27 18.00 11.07
N ALA A 94 22.14 19.15 11.71
CA ALA A 94 20.85 19.76 12.02
C ALA A 94 20.10 20.05 10.71
N MET A 95 18.89 19.51 10.59
CA MET A 95 18.00 19.86 9.47
C MET A 95 17.66 21.34 9.54
N PRO A 96 17.70 22.08 8.41
CA PRO A 96 17.27 23.47 8.38
C PRO A 96 15.82 23.58 8.87
N SER A 97 15.56 24.57 9.73
CA SER A 97 14.22 24.87 10.23
C SER A 97 13.29 25.22 9.05
N PRO A 98 12.05 24.73 9.01
CA PRO A 98 11.12 25.00 7.92
C PRO A 98 10.82 26.50 7.86
N SER A 99 11.04 27.11 6.69
CA SER A 99 10.74 28.52 6.42
C SER A 99 9.27 28.81 6.16
N PHE A 100 8.46 27.76 5.94
CA PHE A 100 7.01 27.88 5.67
C PHE A 100 6.19 27.35 6.86
N PRO A 101 5.13 28.08 7.27
CA PRO A 101 4.29 27.67 8.40
C PRO A 101 3.52 26.38 8.06
N THR A 102 3.90 25.27 8.68
CA THR A 102 3.30 23.95 8.45
C THR A 102 2.04 23.70 9.27
N TRP A 103 1.65 24.65 10.13
CA TRP A 103 0.48 24.48 11.01
C TRP A 103 -0.84 24.46 10.24
N ILE A 104 -0.98 25.24 9.15
CA ILE A 104 -2.20 25.28 8.32
C ILE A 104 -2.44 23.92 7.63
N PRO A 105 -1.50 23.40 6.81
CA PRO A 105 -1.69 22.06 6.23
C PRO A 105 -1.72 20.96 7.29
N GLY A 106 -1.07 21.16 8.44
CA GLY A 106 -1.12 20.23 9.57
C GLY A 106 -2.51 20.16 10.20
N LEU A 107 -3.17 21.29 10.41
CA LEU A 107 -4.55 21.35 10.90
C LEU A 107 -5.51 20.72 9.89
N GLY A 108 -5.35 21.03 8.59
CA GLY A 108 -6.15 20.41 7.53
C GLY A 108 -6.02 18.89 7.52
N PHE A 109 -4.79 18.36 7.63
CA PHE A 109 -4.56 16.91 7.68
C PHE A 109 -5.15 16.28 8.96
N ALA A 110 -4.99 16.93 10.12
CA ALA A 110 -5.58 16.44 11.37
C ALA A 110 -7.11 16.42 11.32
N LEU A 111 -7.74 17.45 10.72
CA LEU A 111 -9.18 17.49 10.49
C LEU A 111 -9.62 16.33 9.58
N MET A 112 -8.92 16.09 8.48
CA MET A 112 -9.24 14.99 7.57
C MET A 112 -9.08 13.62 8.23
N LEU A 113 -8.08 13.43 9.11
CA LEU A 113 -7.94 12.21 9.90
C LEU A 113 -9.09 12.06 10.91
N GLY A 114 -9.53 13.15 11.53
CA GLY A 114 -10.71 13.15 12.42
C GLY A 114 -11.99 12.77 11.69
N LEU A 115 -12.20 13.34 10.49
CA LEU A 115 -13.34 13.00 9.62
C LEU A 115 -13.29 11.55 9.16
N LEU A 116 -12.11 11.06 8.75
CA LEU A 116 -11.91 9.64 8.41
C LEU A 116 -12.30 8.75 9.60
N ALA A 117 -11.81 9.05 10.80
CA ALA A 117 -12.09 8.25 12.00
C ALA A 117 -13.58 8.27 12.33
N ALA A 118 -14.24 9.44 12.30
CA ALA A 118 -15.66 9.58 12.58
C ALA A 118 -16.53 8.81 11.57
N ALA A 119 -16.26 8.99 10.26
CA ALA A 119 -16.98 8.28 9.20
C ALA A 119 -16.72 6.76 9.26
N PHE A 120 -15.48 6.36 9.54
CA PHE A 120 -15.12 4.95 9.71
C PHE A 120 -15.89 4.30 10.86
N VAL A 121 -15.98 4.96 12.03
CA VAL A 121 -16.75 4.49 13.17
C VAL A 121 -18.23 4.35 12.80
N SER A 122 -18.83 5.39 12.19
CA SER A 122 -20.25 5.38 11.80
C SER A 122 -20.58 4.22 10.84
N VAL A 123 -19.74 3.99 9.81
CA VAL A 123 -19.96 2.89 8.87
C VAL A 123 -19.74 1.53 9.55
N SER A 124 -18.76 1.41 10.45
CA SER A 124 -18.46 0.17 11.16
C SER A 124 -19.55 -0.19 12.21
N GLU A 125 -20.20 0.80 12.80
CA GLU A 125 -21.35 0.58 13.71
C GLU A 125 -22.56 0.04 12.94
N LEU A 126 -22.83 0.57 11.74
CA LEU A 126 -23.90 0.09 10.87
C LEU A 126 -23.60 -1.30 10.29
N ASN A 127 -22.34 -1.58 9.98
CA ASN A 127 -21.90 -2.81 9.31
C ASN A 127 -20.69 -3.45 10.04
N PRO A 128 -20.87 -3.99 11.26
CA PRO A 128 -19.75 -4.50 12.08
C PRO A 128 -19.02 -5.71 11.45
N GLN A 129 -19.68 -6.42 10.53
CA GLN A 129 -19.08 -7.52 9.75
C GLN A 129 -18.42 -7.07 8.44
N GLY A 130 -18.42 -5.76 8.17
CA GLY A 130 -17.97 -5.17 6.93
C GLY A 130 -18.98 -5.30 5.78
N GLY A 131 -18.54 -4.96 4.56
CA GLY A 131 -19.34 -5.11 3.34
C GLY A 131 -19.34 -6.55 2.82
N TRP A 132 -19.91 -6.74 1.61
CA TRP A 132 -20.10 -8.07 1.03
C TRP A 132 -18.81 -8.90 0.95
N ASP A 133 -17.72 -8.34 0.39
CA ASP A 133 -16.47 -9.08 0.26
C ASP A 133 -15.85 -9.44 1.62
N ALA A 134 -16.01 -8.59 2.65
CA ALA A 134 -15.56 -8.92 3.98
C ALA A 134 -16.30 -10.15 4.52
N PHE A 135 -17.62 -10.14 4.40
CA PHE A 135 -18.49 -11.21 4.86
C PHE A 135 -18.30 -12.49 4.05
N ALA A 136 -18.34 -12.39 2.69
CA ALA A 136 -18.38 -13.55 1.80
C ALA A 136 -16.98 -14.10 1.45
N ILE A 137 -15.91 -13.30 1.60
CA ILE A 137 -14.57 -13.71 1.21
C ILE A 137 -13.61 -13.67 2.41
N TRP A 138 -13.26 -12.47 2.90
CA TRP A 138 -12.14 -12.31 3.82
C TRP A 138 -12.41 -12.88 5.21
N ASN A 139 -13.52 -12.50 5.84
CA ASN A 139 -13.89 -12.94 7.17
C ASN A 139 -14.44 -14.38 7.16
N LEU A 140 -15.13 -14.80 6.08
CA LEU A 140 -15.54 -16.19 5.92
C LEU A 140 -14.34 -17.15 5.95
N ARG A 141 -13.33 -16.86 5.12
CA ARG A 141 -12.11 -17.66 5.05
C ARG A 141 -11.33 -17.62 6.36
N ALA A 142 -11.31 -16.48 7.05
CA ALA A 142 -10.69 -16.34 8.35
C ALA A 142 -11.32 -17.29 9.39
N ARG A 143 -12.63 -17.52 9.34
CA ARG A 143 -13.32 -18.50 10.24
C ARG A 143 -12.84 -19.91 10.01
N PHE A 144 -12.59 -20.32 8.77
CA PHE A 144 -12.05 -21.65 8.48
C PHE A 144 -10.59 -21.80 8.93
N LEU A 145 -9.85 -20.70 9.01
CA LEU A 145 -8.46 -20.69 9.46
C LEU A 145 -8.29 -20.71 10.98
N LEU A 146 -9.37 -20.63 11.76
CA LEU A 146 -9.31 -20.66 13.24
C LEU A 146 -8.86 -22.03 13.79
N HIS A 147 -9.13 -23.10 13.08
CA HIS A 147 -8.84 -24.45 13.52
C HIS A 147 -8.04 -25.20 12.45
N THR A 148 -7.06 -25.97 12.91
CA THR A 148 -6.18 -26.76 12.04
C THR A 148 -6.91 -27.83 11.23
N GLU A 149 -8.06 -28.28 11.69
CA GLU A 149 -8.87 -29.28 10.99
C GLU A 149 -9.72 -28.69 9.86
N THR A 150 -10.05 -27.40 9.94
CA THR A 150 -11.00 -26.74 9.01
C THR A 150 -10.33 -25.83 7.97
N TRP A 151 -9.03 -25.57 8.04
CA TRP A 151 -8.36 -24.63 7.16
C TRP A 151 -8.53 -24.95 5.65
N ARG A 152 -8.71 -26.24 5.30
CA ARG A 152 -8.89 -26.67 3.90
C ARG A 152 -10.16 -26.09 3.28
N TYR A 153 -11.20 -25.79 4.08
CA TYR A 153 -12.41 -25.11 3.60
C TYR A 153 -12.15 -23.68 3.15
N ALA A 154 -11.11 -23.02 3.66
CA ALA A 154 -10.72 -21.70 3.20
C ALA A 154 -10.18 -21.66 1.75
N VAL A 155 -9.89 -22.84 1.17
CA VAL A 155 -9.35 -23.03 -0.19
C VAL A 155 -10.18 -23.99 -1.03
N THR A 156 -11.34 -24.42 -0.51
CA THR A 156 -12.27 -25.30 -1.23
C THR A 156 -13.23 -24.46 -2.08
N THR A 157 -13.60 -24.95 -3.25
CA THR A 157 -14.63 -24.32 -4.08
C THR A 157 -15.95 -24.22 -3.32
N LEU A 158 -16.43 -23.00 -3.11
CA LEU A 158 -17.72 -22.68 -2.53
C LEU A 158 -18.61 -22.00 -3.59
N PRO A 159 -19.90 -21.75 -3.27
CA PRO A 159 -20.80 -21.07 -4.21
C PRO A 159 -20.23 -19.79 -4.80
N VAL A 160 -20.79 -19.37 -5.93
CA VAL A 160 -20.40 -18.18 -6.69
C VAL A 160 -20.27 -16.93 -5.80
N GLY A 161 -19.22 -16.15 -6.01
CA GLY A 161 -18.98 -14.88 -5.31
C GLY A 161 -18.08 -14.97 -4.08
N THR A 162 -17.58 -16.18 -3.71
CA THR A 162 -16.71 -16.34 -2.53
C THR A 162 -15.22 -16.21 -2.81
N HIS A 163 -14.81 -16.17 -4.07
CA HIS A 163 -13.43 -15.94 -4.52
C HIS A 163 -12.35 -16.67 -3.70
N MET A 164 -12.51 -18.00 -3.60
CA MET A 164 -11.58 -18.84 -2.84
C MET A 164 -10.18 -18.96 -3.46
N GLU A 165 -10.05 -18.51 -4.71
CA GLU A 165 -8.78 -18.38 -5.44
C GLU A 165 -7.92 -17.18 -5.00
N TYR A 166 -8.44 -16.24 -4.22
CA TYR A 166 -7.62 -15.12 -3.71
C TYR A 166 -6.61 -15.60 -2.66
N PRO A 167 -5.41 -14.98 -2.62
CA PRO A 167 -4.42 -15.24 -1.56
C PRO A 167 -4.94 -14.93 -0.15
N LEU A 168 -4.22 -15.35 0.88
CA LEU A 168 -4.77 -15.47 2.24
C LEU A 168 -4.26 -14.41 3.23
N LEU A 169 -3.50 -13.39 2.82
CA LEU A 169 -2.89 -12.45 3.77
C LEU A 169 -3.94 -11.86 4.73
N LEU A 170 -5.02 -11.28 4.21
CA LEU A 170 -6.01 -10.60 5.05
C LEU A 170 -6.78 -11.60 5.92
N SER A 171 -7.23 -12.72 5.35
CA SER A 171 -7.95 -13.75 6.09
C SER A 171 -7.11 -14.36 7.21
N SER A 172 -5.82 -14.64 6.96
CA SER A 172 -4.92 -15.16 7.98
C SER A 172 -4.62 -14.14 9.09
N LEU A 173 -4.51 -12.86 8.73
CA LEU A 173 -4.31 -11.78 9.70
C LEU A 173 -5.52 -11.64 10.64
N VAL A 174 -6.73 -11.70 10.09
CA VAL A 174 -7.98 -11.65 10.87
C VAL A 174 -8.12 -12.89 11.74
N ALA A 175 -7.91 -14.10 11.21
CA ALA A 175 -7.96 -15.35 11.97
C ALA A 175 -6.97 -15.33 13.14
N ARG A 176 -5.72 -14.91 12.88
CA ARG A 176 -4.73 -14.69 13.93
C ARG A 176 -5.25 -13.74 15.02
N GLY A 177 -5.87 -12.62 14.65
CA GLY A 177 -6.45 -11.70 15.62
C GLY A 177 -7.56 -12.33 16.45
N TRP A 178 -8.37 -13.19 15.86
CA TRP A 178 -9.45 -13.91 16.55
C TRP A 178 -8.94 -14.97 17.54
N ILE A 179 -7.85 -15.68 17.26
CA ILE A 179 -7.27 -16.59 18.27
C ILE A 179 -6.73 -15.81 19.47
N TYR A 180 -6.18 -14.61 19.28
CA TYR A 180 -5.80 -13.72 20.39
C TYR A 180 -7.03 -13.25 21.19
N ALA A 181 -8.11 -12.89 20.49
CA ALA A 181 -9.35 -12.44 21.12
C ALA A 181 -10.05 -13.58 21.91
N GLY A 182 -9.84 -14.83 21.51
CA GLY A 182 -10.56 -16.01 21.99
C GLY A 182 -12.00 -16.08 21.47
N SER A 183 -12.35 -15.29 20.45
CA SER A 183 -13.69 -15.24 19.85
C SER A 183 -13.64 -14.58 18.46
N VAL A 184 -14.68 -14.80 17.64
CA VAL A 184 -14.88 -14.16 16.34
C VAL A 184 -15.40 -12.72 16.57
N ALA A 185 -14.55 -11.87 17.17
CA ALA A 185 -14.91 -10.50 17.53
C ALA A 185 -14.85 -9.57 16.31
N PRO A 186 -15.91 -8.81 15.98
CA PRO A 186 -15.90 -7.83 14.87
C PRO A 186 -14.81 -6.76 15.00
N LEU A 187 -14.41 -6.45 16.23
CA LEU A 187 -13.35 -5.47 16.51
C LEU A 187 -12.02 -5.82 15.81
N VAL A 188 -11.73 -7.11 15.59
CA VAL A 188 -10.45 -7.54 14.95
C VAL A 188 -10.36 -7.07 13.49
N PRO A 189 -11.28 -7.42 12.58
CA PRO A 189 -11.22 -6.94 11.21
C PRO A 189 -11.43 -5.42 11.11
N ILE A 190 -12.28 -4.81 11.96
CA ILE A 190 -12.46 -3.35 12.05
C ILE A 190 -11.13 -2.66 12.38
N ALA A 191 -10.46 -3.07 13.46
CA ALA A 191 -9.19 -2.47 13.88
C ALA A 191 -8.06 -2.71 12.85
N THR A 192 -8.06 -3.87 12.19
CA THR A 192 -7.11 -4.17 11.10
C THR A 192 -7.31 -3.21 9.93
N ALA A 193 -8.53 -3.01 9.49
CA ALA A 193 -8.87 -2.11 8.38
C ALA A 193 -8.52 -0.64 8.71
N LEU A 194 -8.87 -0.18 9.92
CA LEU A 194 -8.50 1.17 10.40
C LEU A 194 -6.99 1.36 10.47
N ALA A 195 -6.25 0.36 10.95
CA ALA A 195 -4.79 0.41 11.02
C ALA A 195 -4.16 0.59 9.63
N PHE A 196 -4.64 -0.11 8.61
CA PHE A 196 -4.17 0.08 7.23
C PHE A 196 -4.54 1.45 6.66
N ALA A 197 -5.75 1.96 6.92
CA ALA A 197 -6.17 3.28 6.44
C ALA A 197 -5.32 4.40 7.05
N ILE A 198 -5.07 4.37 8.36
CA ILE A 198 -4.20 5.34 9.05
C ILE A 198 -2.76 5.18 8.57
N ALA A 199 -2.25 3.94 8.46
CA ALA A 199 -0.90 3.68 7.98
C ALA A 199 -0.68 4.19 6.56
N LEU A 200 -1.66 4.05 5.67
CA LEU A 200 -1.62 4.55 4.29
C LEU A 200 -1.44 6.08 4.27
N ALA A 201 -2.23 6.80 5.07
CA ALA A 201 -2.15 8.26 5.16
C ALA A 201 -0.80 8.71 5.74
N ILE A 202 -0.36 8.11 6.86
CA ILE A 202 0.93 8.43 7.49
C ILE A 202 2.10 8.08 6.56
N LEU A 203 2.03 6.99 5.83
CA LEU A 203 3.04 6.57 4.85
C LEU A 203 3.22 7.62 3.74
N LEU A 204 2.13 8.07 3.12
CA LEU A 204 2.19 9.10 2.06
C LEU A 204 2.77 10.40 2.60
N VAL A 205 2.22 10.88 3.72
CA VAL A 205 2.64 12.15 4.35
C VAL A 205 4.11 12.10 4.74
N SER A 206 4.54 11.05 5.42
CA SER A 206 5.93 10.93 5.89
C SER A 206 6.92 10.76 4.74
N ALA A 207 6.59 9.96 3.73
CA ALA A 207 7.45 9.78 2.55
C ALA A 207 7.64 11.10 1.79
N LEU A 208 6.56 11.83 1.48
CA LEU A 208 6.63 13.13 0.81
C LEU A 208 7.28 14.20 1.69
N SER A 209 7.05 14.18 3.00
CA SER A 209 7.71 15.12 3.93
C SER A 209 9.22 14.95 3.93
N LEU A 210 9.72 13.73 3.84
CA LEU A 210 11.15 13.43 3.73
C LEU A 210 11.73 13.85 2.36
N MET A 211 10.96 13.70 1.29
CA MET A 211 11.42 13.98 -0.08
C MET A 211 11.25 15.44 -0.50
N ARG A 212 10.18 16.12 -0.04
CA ARG A 212 9.73 17.41 -0.57
C ARG A 212 9.45 18.46 0.51
N GLY A 213 9.52 18.09 1.79
CA GLY A 213 9.20 18.98 2.92
C GLY A 213 7.81 18.74 3.49
N ALA A 214 7.63 19.12 4.76
CA ALA A 214 6.44 18.81 5.56
C ALA A 214 5.14 19.40 4.97
N ALA A 215 5.18 20.62 4.44
CA ALA A 215 4.00 21.26 3.85
C ALA A 215 3.44 20.44 2.68
N ILE A 216 4.30 19.98 1.77
CA ILE A 216 3.92 19.13 0.63
C ILE A 216 3.35 17.80 1.11
N GLY A 217 4.00 17.15 2.08
CA GLY A 217 3.49 15.88 2.63
C GLY A 217 2.10 16.03 3.25
N LEU A 218 1.89 17.05 4.07
CA LEU A 218 0.61 17.31 4.74
C LEU A 218 -0.51 17.65 3.74
N LEU A 219 -0.22 18.48 2.73
CA LEU A 219 -1.18 18.78 1.65
C LEU A 219 -1.55 17.53 0.85
N ALA A 220 -0.57 16.68 0.53
CA ALA A 220 -0.84 15.40 -0.12
C ALA A 220 -1.72 14.49 0.74
N GLY A 221 -1.53 14.50 2.06
CA GLY A 221 -2.41 13.80 3.00
C GLY A 221 -3.85 14.30 2.98
N VAL A 222 -4.06 15.61 2.88
CA VAL A 222 -5.40 16.20 2.72
C VAL A 222 -6.03 15.71 1.42
N VAL A 223 -5.30 15.79 0.29
CA VAL A 223 -5.81 15.32 -1.02
C VAL A 223 -6.08 13.81 -1.01
N LEU A 224 -5.23 12.99 -0.39
CA LEU A 224 -5.48 11.55 -0.26
C LEU A 224 -6.80 11.28 0.45
N LEU A 225 -7.00 11.92 1.62
CA LEU A 225 -8.14 11.66 2.51
C LEU A 225 -9.43 12.36 2.06
N SER A 226 -9.36 13.28 1.10
CA SER A 226 -10.56 13.89 0.50
C SER A 226 -11.38 12.93 -0.36
N ASN A 227 -10.86 11.70 -0.61
CA ASN A 227 -11.55 10.68 -1.36
C ASN A 227 -12.45 9.82 -0.44
N PRO A 228 -13.79 9.95 -0.50
CA PRO A 228 -14.69 9.17 0.34
C PRO A 228 -14.63 7.66 0.09
N SER A 229 -14.24 7.24 -1.13
CA SER A 229 -14.05 5.82 -1.46
C SER A 229 -13.03 5.16 -0.52
N LEU A 230 -11.97 5.88 -0.14
CA LEU A 230 -10.96 5.36 0.79
C LEU A 230 -11.60 4.98 2.15
N VAL A 231 -12.46 5.84 2.69
CA VAL A 231 -13.14 5.58 3.97
C VAL A 231 -14.12 4.43 3.84
N ASN A 232 -14.95 4.45 2.78
CA ASN A 232 -15.97 3.44 2.54
C ASN A 232 -15.34 2.05 2.35
N GLN A 233 -14.32 1.92 1.51
CA GLN A 233 -13.62 0.65 1.26
C GLN A 233 -12.86 0.16 2.50
N ALA A 234 -12.27 1.07 3.30
CA ALA A 234 -11.64 0.73 4.56
C ALA A 234 -12.67 0.20 5.58
N ALA A 235 -13.75 0.95 5.82
CA ALA A 235 -14.78 0.56 6.78
C ALA A 235 -15.54 -0.70 6.34
N SER A 236 -15.63 -0.96 5.03
CA SER A 236 -16.12 -2.22 4.48
C SER A 236 -15.19 -3.41 4.74
N GLN A 237 -14.01 -3.21 5.32
CA GLN A 237 -13.02 -4.25 5.66
C GLN A 237 -12.52 -5.02 4.42
N TYR A 238 -12.44 -4.35 3.27
CA TYR A 238 -11.99 -4.94 2.01
C TYR A 238 -10.46 -4.97 1.92
N ALA A 239 -9.94 -5.84 1.07
CA ALA A 239 -8.49 -5.95 0.84
C ALA A 239 -7.90 -4.81 -0.01
N ASP A 240 -8.74 -3.90 -0.53
CA ASP A 240 -8.35 -2.86 -1.47
C ASP A 240 -7.46 -1.79 -0.81
N VAL A 241 -7.77 -1.37 0.41
CA VAL A 241 -6.93 -0.42 1.18
C VAL A 241 -5.59 -1.05 1.60
N PRO A 242 -5.54 -2.27 2.16
CA PRO A 242 -4.28 -3.00 2.35
C PRO A 242 -3.44 -3.12 1.07
N LEU A 243 -4.06 -3.43 -0.06
CA LEU A 243 -3.34 -3.53 -1.34
C LEU A 243 -2.78 -2.18 -1.79
N ALA A 244 -3.58 -1.10 -1.71
CA ALA A 244 -3.12 0.27 -1.98
C ALA A 244 -1.95 0.69 -1.08
N PHE A 245 -1.99 0.30 0.20
CA PHE A 245 -0.89 0.51 1.14
C PHE A 245 0.39 -0.19 0.69
N TYR A 246 0.31 -1.48 0.35
CA TYR A 246 1.48 -2.24 -0.09
C TYR A 246 2.09 -1.69 -1.38
N PHE A 247 1.25 -1.27 -2.33
CA PHE A 247 1.72 -0.64 -3.57
C PHE A 247 2.41 0.70 -3.32
N LEU A 248 1.80 1.56 -2.50
CA LEU A 248 2.41 2.83 -2.09
C LEU A 248 3.71 2.61 -1.33
N ALA A 249 3.76 1.65 -0.39
CA ALA A 249 4.95 1.37 0.42
C ALA A 249 6.13 0.94 -0.45
N ALA A 250 5.89 0.02 -1.40
CA ALA A 250 6.91 -0.40 -2.35
C ALA A 250 7.41 0.78 -3.19
N LEU A 251 6.51 1.59 -3.76
CA LEU A 251 6.88 2.73 -4.60
C LEU A 251 7.62 3.82 -3.80
N ALA A 252 7.15 4.18 -2.61
CA ALA A 252 7.79 5.16 -1.75
C ALA A 252 9.22 4.74 -1.38
N LEU A 253 9.44 3.46 -1.06
CA LEU A 253 10.77 2.92 -0.79
C LEU A 253 11.68 2.93 -2.03
N ILE A 254 11.16 2.64 -3.22
CA ILE A 254 11.92 2.74 -4.48
C ILE A 254 12.42 4.18 -4.69
N VAL A 255 11.56 5.17 -4.48
CA VAL A 255 11.91 6.59 -4.66
C VAL A 255 12.89 7.07 -3.59
N LEU A 256 12.61 6.79 -2.32
CA LEU A 256 13.50 7.16 -1.20
C LEU A 256 14.88 6.49 -1.35
N GLY A 257 14.91 5.23 -1.79
CA GLY A 257 16.14 4.50 -2.03
C GLY A 257 17.00 5.07 -3.16
N GLY A 258 16.43 5.90 -4.04
CA GLY A 258 17.16 6.50 -5.17
C GLY A 258 18.33 7.39 -4.76
N GLU A 259 18.28 8.00 -3.57
CA GLU A 259 19.32 8.88 -3.00
C GLU A 259 19.93 8.34 -1.71
N ALA A 260 19.48 7.19 -1.27
CA ALA A 260 19.99 6.60 -0.05
C ALA A 260 21.44 6.09 -0.23
N ALA A 261 22.25 6.18 0.82
CA ALA A 261 23.60 5.62 0.84
C ALA A 261 23.64 4.09 0.60
N ARG A 262 22.52 3.41 0.90
CA ARG A 262 22.37 1.95 0.73
C ARG A 262 21.08 1.61 -0.05
N PRO A 263 21.01 1.95 -1.36
CA PRO A 263 19.79 1.81 -2.16
C PRO A 263 19.29 0.35 -2.24
N ALA A 264 20.16 -0.64 -2.17
CA ALA A 264 19.79 -2.05 -2.21
C ALA A 264 18.86 -2.45 -1.05
N ARG A 265 19.02 -1.88 0.16
CA ARG A 265 18.15 -2.16 1.30
C ARG A 265 16.74 -1.63 1.09
N TYR A 266 16.61 -0.45 0.49
CA TYR A 266 15.31 0.11 0.14
C TYR A 266 14.63 -0.71 -0.96
N LEU A 267 15.36 -1.10 -1.99
CA LEU A 267 14.82 -1.90 -3.10
C LEU A 267 14.37 -3.29 -2.64
N SER A 268 15.15 -3.97 -1.81
CA SER A 268 14.76 -5.30 -1.31
C SER A 268 13.57 -5.22 -0.36
N LEU A 269 13.49 -4.18 0.49
CA LEU A 269 12.32 -3.97 1.33
C LEU A 269 11.09 -3.61 0.49
N ALA A 270 11.23 -2.77 -0.55
CA ALA A 270 10.18 -2.49 -1.51
C ALA A 270 9.66 -3.78 -2.18
N GLY A 271 10.59 -4.69 -2.53
CA GLY A 271 10.24 -6.01 -3.02
C GLY A 271 9.40 -6.81 -2.01
N ALA A 272 9.77 -6.83 -0.73
CA ALA A 272 9.01 -7.53 0.29
C ALA A 272 7.56 -7.01 0.39
N PHE A 273 7.36 -5.68 0.32
CA PHE A 273 6.02 -5.09 0.26
C PHE A 273 5.26 -5.49 -1.01
N ALA A 274 5.92 -5.55 -2.16
CA ALA A 274 5.31 -6.04 -3.40
C ALA A 274 4.94 -7.54 -3.32
N GLY A 275 5.76 -8.36 -2.64
CA GLY A 275 5.45 -9.75 -2.34
C GLY A 275 4.22 -9.89 -1.45
N PHE A 276 4.06 -9.05 -0.44
CA PHE A 276 2.85 -9.01 0.38
C PHE A 276 1.62 -8.48 -0.38
N ALA A 277 1.79 -7.55 -1.33
CA ALA A 277 0.72 -7.18 -2.25
C ALA A 277 0.22 -8.41 -3.03
N ALA A 278 1.12 -9.21 -3.58
CA ALA A 278 0.77 -10.44 -4.31
C ALA A 278 0.12 -11.49 -3.39
N TRP A 279 0.50 -11.54 -2.10
CA TRP A 279 -0.12 -12.41 -1.10
C TRP A 279 -1.46 -11.87 -0.57
N THR A 280 -1.79 -10.59 -0.86
CA THR A 280 -3.06 -9.97 -0.46
C THR A 280 -4.18 -10.26 -1.46
N LYS A 281 -3.91 -10.04 -2.76
CA LYS A 281 -4.90 -10.12 -3.84
C LYS A 281 -4.22 -10.45 -5.17
N ASN A 282 -4.94 -11.02 -6.14
CA ASN A 282 -4.40 -11.35 -7.47
C ASN A 282 -3.81 -10.12 -8.17
N GLU A 283 -4.47 -8.97 -8.05
CA GLU A 283 -4.01 -7.68 -8.60
C GLU A 283 -2.65 -7.27 -8.04
N GLY A 284 -2.31 -7.71 -6.83
CA GLY A 284 -1.01 -7.42 -6.21
C GLY A 284 0.17 -8.02 -6.96
N ALA A 285 0.01 -9.19 -7.59
CA ALA A 285 1.04 -9.78 -8.46
C ALA A 285 1.26 -8.92 -9.72
N MET A 286 0.18 -8.41 -10.32
CA MET A 286 0.25 -7.49 -11.47
C MET A 286 0.96 -6.17 -11.06
N LEU A 287 0.63 -5.62 -9.89
CA LEU A 287 1.29 -4.42 -9.37
C LEU A 287 2.78 -4.64 -9.10
N ALA A 288 3.19 -5.83 -8.64
CA ALA A 288 4.60 -6.19 -8.46
C ALA A 288 5.34 -6.21 -9.82
N VAL A 289 4.72 -6.75 -10.87
CA VAL A 289 5.26 -6.71 -12.24
C VAL A 289 5.36 -5.27 -12.75
N ALA A 290 4.33 -4.45 -12.54
CA ALA A 290 4.34 -3.03 -12.92
C ALA A 290 5.48 -2.27 -12.24
N LEU A 291 5.74 -2.51 -10.95
CA LEU A 291 6.85 -1.92 -10.21
C LEU A 291 8.22 -2.39 -10.74
N ALA A 292 8.39 -3.69 -11.00
CA ALA A 292 9.63 -4.22 -11.57
C ALA A 292 9.94 -3.59 -12.94
N ALA A 293 8.92 -3.50 -13.82
CA ALA A 293 9.04 -2.85 -15.11
C ALA A 293 9.33 -1.34 -14.97
N ALA A 294 8.66 -0.65 -14.03
CA ALA A 294 8.91 0.76 -13.76
C ALA A 294 10.33 1.02 -13.24
N ILE A 295 10.89 0.14 -12.40
CA ILE A 295 12.29 0.20 -11.96
C ILE A 295 13.21 0.05 -13.17
N PHE A 296 12.98 -0.97 -14.01
CA PHE A 296 13.83 -1.23 -15.15
C PHE A 296 13.80 -0.07 -16.15
N PHE A 297 12.65 0.27 -16.69
CA PHE A 297 12.51 1.30 -17.73
C PHE A 297 12.77 2.71 -17.20
N GLY A 298 12.41 3.00 -15.93
CA GLY A 298 12.66 4.29 -15.30
C GLY A 298 14.14 4.59 -15.03
N THR A 299 14.98 3.55 -14.96
CA THR A 299 16.41 3.73 -14.68
C THR A 299 17.32 3.38 -15.86
N TRP A 300 16.86 2.58 -16.81
CA TRP A 300 17.66 2.09 -17.94
C TRP A 300 18.36 3.21 -18.71
N ARG A 301 17.62 4.25 -19.13
CA ARG A 301 18.19 5.35 -19.92
C ARG A 301 19.23 6.19 -19.16
N SER A 302 19.15 6.22 -17.82
CA SER A 302 20.03 7.04 -16.98
C SER A 302 21.24 6.30 -16.43
N THR A 303 21.15 4.98 -16.22
CA THR A 303 22.17 4.18 -15.53
C THR A 303 22.69 3.00 -16.36
N GLY A 304 22.12 2.81 -17.55
CA GLY A 304 22.41 1.67 -18.41
C GLY A 304 21.66 0.39 -18.02
N TRP A 305 21.53 -0.55 -18.98
CA TRP A 305 20.70 -1.75 -18.83
C TRP A 305 21.18 -2.69 -17.71
N ARG A 306 22.50 -2.81 -17.50
CA ARG A 306 23.07 -3.68 -16.45
C ARG A 306 22.70 -3.19 -15.05
N SER A 307 22.78 -1.88 -14.83
CA SER A 307 22.38 -1.27 -13.56
C SER A 307 20.89 -1.39 -13.32
N ALA A 308 20.05 -1.15 -14.34
CA ALA A 308 18.62 -1.32 -14.28
C ALA A 308 18.23 -2.78 -13.96
N ALA A 309 18.83 -3.75 -14.63
CA ALA A 309 18.63 -5.18 -14.38
C ALA A 309 19.04 -5.57 -12.95
N ARG A 310 20.19 -5.07 -12.45
CA ARG A 310 20.63 -5.32 -11.07
C ARG A 310 19.61 -4.75 -10.04
N ARG A 311 19.10 -3.54 -10.26
CA ARG A 311 18.10 -2.92 -9.38
C ARG A 311 16.81 -3.73 -9.36
N CYS A 312 16.34 -4.15 -10.54
CA CYS A 312 15.19 -5.02 -10.70
C CYS A 312 15.40 -6.38 -9.99
N ALA A 313 16.57 -6.99 -10.15
CA ALA A 313 16.91 -8.26 -9.49
C ALA A 313 16.89 -8.15 -7.95
N ILE A 314 17.41 -7.05 -7.37
CA ILE A 314 17.36 -6.80 -5.91
C ILE A 314 15.91 -6.66 -5.44
N PHE A 315 15.09 -5.92 -6.20
CA PHE A 315 13.66 -5.79 -5.90
C PHE A 315 12.95 -7.14 -5.95
N LEU A 316 13.15 -7.91 -7.03
CA LEU A 316 12.56 -9.23 -7.19
C LEU A 316 13.03 -10.22 -6.12
N ALA A 317 14.30 -10.19 -5.73
CA ALA A 317 14.81 -11.00 -4.62
C ALA A 317 14.08 -10.69 -3.30
N GLY A 318 13.76 -9.41 -3.04
CA GLY A 318 12.93 -9.03 -1.90
C GLY A 318 11.47 -9.49 -2.02
N ALA A 319 10.90 -9.48 -3.23
CA ALA A 319 9.53 -9.92 -3.49
C ALA A 319 9.37 -11.46 -3.49
N LEU A 320 10.46 -12.18 -3.74
CA LEU A 320 10.46 -13.61 -4.01
C LEU A 320 9.74 -14.44 -2.93
N PRO A 321 9.94 -14.23 -1.61
CA PRO A 321 9.22 -15.03 -0.60
C PRO A 321 7.70 -14.93 -0.73
N GLY A 322 7.16 -13.72 -0.89
CA GLY A 322 5.73 -13.48 -1.04
C GLY A 322 5.18 -13.98 -2.38
N LEU A 323 5.96 -13.81 -3.46
CA LEU A 323 5.58 -14.30 -4.79
C LEU A 323 5.58 -15.84 -4.83
N LEU A 324 6.58 -16.49 -4.24
CA LEU A 324 6.62 -17.95 -4.16
C LEU A 324 5.47 -18.51 -3.31
N LEU A 325 5.14 -17.84 -2.19
CA LEU A 325 4.00 -18.21 -1.37
C LEU A 325 2.67 -18.08 -2.15
N ALA A 326 2.47 -16.97 -2.85
CA ALA A 326 1.29 -16.77 -3.68
C ALA A 326 1.22 -17.78 -4.83
N LEU A 327 2.35 -18.07 -5.47
CA LEU A 327 2.45 -19.07 -6.55
C LEU A 327 2.17 -20.48 -6.04
N TRP A 328 2.80 -20.87 -4.94
CA TRP A 328 2.53 -22.17 -4.30
C TRP A 328 1.05 -22.31 -3.94
N PHE A 329 0.45 -21.28 -3.32
CA PHE A 329 -0.96 -21.26 -3.04
C PHE A 329 -1.80 -21.48 -4.30
N LYS A 330 -1.51 -20.74 -5.37
CA LYS A 330 -2.24 -20.85 -6.65
C LYS A 330 -2.12 -22.21 -7.32
N LEU A 331 -0.94 -22.81 -7.28
CA LEU A 331 -0.68 -24.09 -7.97
C LEU A 331 -1.12 -25.32 -7.17
N ALA A 332 -1.02 -25.25 -5.84
CA ALA A 332 -1.21 -26.43 -5.00
C ALA A 332 -2.53 -26.44 -4.20
N LEU A 333 -3.12 -25.28 -3.92
CA LEU A 333 -4.22 -25.17 -2.97
C LEU A 333 -5.45 -24.45 -3.53
N ALA A 334 -5.27 -23.39 -4.29
CA ALA A 334 -6.39 -22.56 -4.75
C ALA A 334 -7.24 -23.33 -5.77
N PRO A 335 -8.58 -23.17 -5.73
CA PRO A 335 -9.43 -23.63 -6.82
C PRO A 335 -9.10 -22.86 -8.10
N PRO A 336 -9.50 -23.41 -9.27
CA PRO A 336 -9.30 -22.74 -10.55
C PRO A 336 -9.85 -21.31 -10.52
N ASP A 337 -9.04 -20.35 -10.97
CA ASP A 337 -9.47 -18.96 -11.08
C ASP A 337 -10.51 -18.83 -12.21
N PRO A 338 -11.73 -18.35 -11.91
CA PRO A 338 -12.74 -18.16 -12.95
C PRO A 338 -12.29 -17.20 -14.05
N LEU A 339 -11.34 -16.30 -13.77
CA LEU A 339 -10.75 -15.38 -14.73
C LEU A 339 -9.67 -16.03 -15.61
N ALA A 340 -8.91 -16.98 -15.10
CA ALA A 340 -7.80 -17.60 -15.84
C ALA A 340 -8.27 -18.34 -17.13
N GLY A 341 -9.43 -18.99 -17.07
CA GLY A 341 -10.03 -19.63 -18.26
C GLY A 341 -10.62 -18.67 -19.30
N GLN A 342 -10.67 -17.37 -18.98
CA GLN A 342 -11.33 -16.37 -19.83
C GLN A 342 -10.39 -15.73 -20.86
N PHE A 343 -9.09 -15.64 -20.53
CA PHE A 343 -8.11 -14.96 -21.38
C PHE A 343 -7.78 -15.72 -22.68
N THR A 344 -8.14 -17.00 -22.80
CA THR A 344 -7.66 -17.85 -23.89
C THR A 344 -8.61 -18.00 -25.06
N VAL A 345 -9.91 -17.76 -24.90
CA VAL A 345 -10.91 -18.23 -25.88
C VAL A 345 -11.10 -17.30 -27.07
N ASN A 346 -10.81 -16.00 -27.00
CA ASN A 346 -11.07 -15.06 -28.12
C ASN A 346 -10.12 -13.85 -28.15
N LEU A 347 -8.85 -14.01 -27.79
CA LEU A 347 -7.89 -12.91 -27.72
C LEU A 347 -7.82 -12.12 -29.04
N ALA A 348 -7.66 -12.82 -30.17
CA ALA A 348 -7.55 -12.18 -31.47
C ALA A 348 -8.81 -11.40 -31.85
N HIS A 349 -9.99 -11.97 -31.64
CA HIS A 349 -11.27 -11.32 -31.93
C HIS A 349 -11.50 -10.08 -31.03
N THR A 350 -11.19 -10.19 -29.74
CA THR A 350 -11.34 -9.09 -28.78
C THR A 350 -10.38 -7.94 -29.11
N LEU A 351 -9.13 -8.24 -29.45
CA LEU A 351 -8.15 -7.24 -29.83
C LEU A 351 -8.47 -6.57 -31.19
N ALA A 352 -9.09 -7.30 -32.10
CA ALA A 352 -9.52 -6.77 -33.41
C ALA A 352 -10.81 -5.96 -33.36
N ASN A 353 -11.51 -5.87 -32.22
CA ASN A 353 -12.78 -5.14 -32.09
C ASN A 353 -12.57 -3.70 -31.56
N PRO A 354 -12.56 -2.66 -32.43
CA PRO A 354 -12.36 -1.27 -31.99
C PRO A 354 -13.47 -0.78 -31.05
N GLY A 355 -14.71 -1.27 -31.24
CA GLY A 355 -15.85 -0.90 -30.39
C GLY A 355 -15.62 -1.28 -28.92
N ARG A 356 -15.00 -2.44 -28.67
CA ARG A 356 -14.65 -2.85 -27.30
C ARG A 356 -13.60 -1.94 -26.66
N TRP A 357 -12.58 -1.53 -27.42
CA TRP A 357 -11.59 -0.57 -26.94
C TRP A 357 -12.20 0.76 -26.53
N LEU A 358 -13.10 1.30 -27.38
CA LEU A 358 -13.82 2.54 -27.09
C LEU A 358 -14.74 2.42 -25.88
N GLN A 359 -15.45 1.29 -25.75
CA GLN A 359 -16.33 1.02 -24.62
C GLN A 359 -15.53 0.96 -23.31
N VAL A 360 -14.40 0.23 -23.27
CA VAL A 360 -13.53 0.15 -22.10
C VAL A 360 -12.94 1.52 -21.79
N ALA A 361 -12.41 2.24 -22.78
CA ALA A 361 -11.84 3.58 -22.57
C ALA A 361 -12.90 4.57 -22.05
N GLY A 362 -14.10 4.56 -22.62
CA GLY A 362 -15.21 5.39 -22.16
C GLY A 362 -15.62 5.08 -20.73
N GLY A 363 -15.71 3.79 -20.35
CA GLY A 363 -15.97 3.37 -18.97
C GLY A 363 -14.89 3.83 -17.99
N PHE A 364 -13.62 3.67 -18.36
CA PHE A 364 -12.50 4.15 -17.55
C PHE A 364 -12.56 5.67 -17.34
N LEU A 365 -12.81 6.46 -18.38
CA LEU A 365 -12.92 7.92 -18.23
C LEU A 365 -14.12 8.32 -17.39
N ARG A 366 -15.28 7.68 -17.60
CA ARG A 366 -16.49 7.96 -16.82
C ARG A 366 -16.28 7.67 -15.34
N VAL A 367 -15.81 6.48 -14.98
CA VAL A 367 -15.60 6.11 -13.57
C VAL A 367 -14.46 6.93 -12.94
N ALA A 368 -13.43 7.30 -13.70
CA ALA A 368 -12.40 8.20 -13.20
C ALA A 368 -12.95 9.58 -12.85
N TRP A 369 -13.89 10.10 -13.67
CA TRP A 369 -14.58 11.36 -13.38
C TRP A 369 -15.52 11.25 -12.19
N ASP A 370 -16.30 10.16 -12.13
CA ASP A 370 -17.29 9.92 -11.08
C ASP A 370 -16.68 9.42 -9.77
N PHE A 371 -15.37 9.15 -9.74
CA PHE A 371 -14.64 8.53 -8.62
C PHE A 371 -14.96 9.20 -7.29
N TYR A 372 -16.09 8.82 -6.71
CA TYR A 372 -16.77 9.42 -5.54
C TYR A 372 -16.81 10.95 -5.55
N CYS A 373 -17.76 11.47 -6.29
CA CYS A 373 -17.87 12.87 -6.70
C CYS A 373 -18.34 13.85 -5.61
N PHE A 374 -18.45 13.44 -4.35
CA PHE A 374 -18.94 14.35 -3.30
C PHE A 374 -17.86 14.70 -2.26
N PRO A 375 -17.64 15.97 -1.90
CA PRO A 375 -18.26 17.20 -2.44
C PRO A 375 -17.68 17.65 -3.78
N ALA A 376 -16.56 17.10 -4.23
CA ALA A 376 -15.94 17.32 -5.53
C ALA A 376 -15.12 16.08 -5.94
N PRO A 377 -14.98 15.80 -7.25
CA PRO A 377 -14.15 14.69 -7.71
C PRO A 377 -12.72 14.81 -7.15
N PRO A 378 -12.14 13.74 -6.56
CA PRO A 378 -10.77 13.78 -6.02
C PRO A 378 -9.73 14.20 -7.07
N LEU A 379 -9.94 13.83 -8.33
CA LEU A 379 -9.09 14.25 -9.44
C LEU A 379 -9.13 15.77 -9.68
N VAL A 380 -10.29 16.42 -9.48
CA VAL A 380 -10.42 17.87 -9.59
C VAL A 380 -9.61 18.56 -8.49
N LEU A 381 -9.70 18.07 -7.26
CA LEU A 381 -8.92 18.60 -6.14
C LEU A 381 -7.41 18.44 -6.40
N LEU A 382 -7.00 17.28 -6.92
CA LEU A 382 -5.62 17.02 -7.30
C LEU A 382 -5.16 17.97 -8.44
N ALA A 383 -6.01 18.21 -9.44
CA ALA A 383 -5.73 19.13 -10.53
C ALA A 383 -5.65 20.59 -10.05
N VAL A 384 -6.59 21.06 -9.23
CA VAL A 384 -6.58 22.41 -8.62
C VAL A 384 -5.31 22.59 -7.80
N THR A 385 -4.94 21.64 -6.95
CA THR A 385 -3.71 21.69 -6.17
C THR A 385 -2.48 21.76 -7.08
N SER A 386 -2.49 21.04 -8.19
CA SER A 386 -1.40 21.06 -9.18
C SER A 386 -1.27 22.41 -9.89
N VAL A 387 -2.37 23.06 -10.21
CA VAL A 387 -2.38 24.41 -10.80
C VAL A 387 -1.87 25.44 -9.81
N LEU A 388 -2.31 25.38 -8.55
CA LEU A 388 -1.92 26.33 -7.50
C LEU A 388 -0.43 26.22 -7.14
N LEU A 389 0.09 25.01 -6.98
CA LEU A 389 1.49 24.80 -6.62
C LEU A 389 2.44 24.84 -7.82
N ARG A 390 1.92 24.76 -9.03
CA ARG A 390 2.64 24.72 -10.31
C ARG A 390 3.67 23.59 -10.41
N PRO A 391 3.89 23.02 -11.59
CA PRO A 391 4.92 22.02 -11.78
C PRO A 391 6.33 22.57 -11.54
N ALA A 392 7.17 21.78 -10.91
CA ALA A 392 8.61 21.99 -10.89
C ALA A 392 9.24 21.38 -12.16
N PRO A 393 10.47 21.77 -12.55
CA PRO A 393 11.20 21.09 -13.61
C PRO A 393 11.24 19.58 -13.35
N LEU A 394 11.00 18.78 -14.40
CA LEU A 394 11.01 17.34 -14.34
C LEU A 394 12.32 16.81 -13.75
N HIS A 395 12.22 16.21 -12.58
CA HIS A 395 13.36 15.54 -11.96
C HIS A 395 13.35 14.06 -12.35
N ARG A 396 14.53 13.45 -12.56
CA ARG A 396 14.66 12.04 -12.94
C ARG A 396 13.93 11.07 -12.00
N ARG A 397 13.70 11.45 -10.74
CA ARG A 397 12.98 10.67 -9.73
C ARG A 397 11.49 10.48 -10.01
N SER A 398 10.89 11.36 -10.79
CA SER A 398 9.46 11.30 -11.08
C SER A 398 9.09 10.29 -12.18
N VAL A 399 10.06 9.79 -12.93
CA VAL A 399 9.79 8.85 -14.05
C VAL A 399 9.27 7.50 -13.53
N THR A 400 9.94 6.90 -12.57
CA THR A 400 9.54 5.59 -12.01
C THR A 400 8.13 5.58 -11.41
N PRO A 401 7.71 6.57 -10.57
CA PRO A 401 6.33 6.65 -10.09
C PRO A 401 5.28 6.72 -11.19
N TRP A 402 5.50 7.56 -12.21
CA TRP A 402 4.55 7.66 -13.31
C TRP A 402 4.47 6.39 -14.14
N LEU A 403 5.61 5.75 -14.42
CA LEU A 403 5.62 4.44 -15.09
C LEU A 403 4.86 3.39 -14.28
N ALA A 404 5.03 3.35 -12.95
CA ALA A 404 4.32 2.40 -12.09
C ALA A 404 2.80 2.60 -12.16
N VAL A 405 2.34 3.86 -12.08
CA VAL A 405 0.92 4.22 -12.20
C VAL A 405 0.37 3.85 -13.58
N LEU A 406 1.07 4.24 -14.66
CA LEU A 406 0.62 3.97 -16.02
C LEU A 406 0.57 2.47 -16.34
N LEU A 407 1.59 1.71 -15.91
CA LEU A 407 1.62 0.26 -16.12
C LEU A 407 0.54 -0.46 -15.31
N ALA A 408 0.25 -0.01 -14.08
CA ALA A 408 -0.85 -0.54 -13.29
C ALA A 408 -2.20 -0.29 -13.98
N LEU A 409 -2.46 0.95 -14.43
CA LEU A 409 -3.68 1.29 -15.16
C LEU A 409 -3.79 0.53 -16.50
N ALA A 410 -2.69 0.37 -17.22
CA ALA A 410 -2.65 -0.43 -18.45
C ALA A 410 -2.97 -1.91 -18.19
N GLY A 411 -2.48 -2.47 -17.07
CA GLY A 411 -2.82 -3.83 -16.64
C GLY A 411 -4.31 -3.98 -16.34
N TYR A 412 -4.90 -3.04 -15.62
CA TYR A 412 -6.35 -3.02 -15.36
C TYR A 412 -7.14 -2.86 -16.64
N PHE A 413 -6.74 -1.94 -17.52
CA PHE A 413 -7.38 -1.76 -18.81
C PHE A 413 -7.37 -3.06 -19.65
N ALA A 414 -6.21 -3.74 -19.72
CA ALA A 414 -6.08 -5.01 -20.40
C ALA A 414 -7.00 -6.10 -19.79
N THR A 415 -7.13 -6.14 -18.47
CA THR A 415 -8.03 -7.08 -17.78
C THR A 415 -9.49 -6.85 -18.19
N PHE A 416 -9.96 -5.59 -18.27
CA PHE A 416 -11.31 -5.27 -18.72
C PHE A 416 -11.51 -5.56 -20.21
N LEU A 417 -10.52 -5.22 -21.03
CA LEU A 417 -10.57 -5.49 -22.48
C LEU A 417 -10.73 -6.98 -22.77
N LEU A 418 -10.04 -7.83 -22.01
CA LEU A 418 -10.00 -9.28 -22.19
C LEU A 418 -11.08 -10.02 -21.39
N SER A 419 -11.80 -9.36 -20.50
CA SER A 419 -12.86 -9.98 -19.70
C SER A 419 -14.03 -10.43 -20.53
N LYS A 420 -14.62 -11.58 -20.18
CA LYS A 420 -15.89 -12.06 -20.73
C LYS A 420 -17.12 -11.53 -19.99
N TYR A 421 -16.92 -10.95 -18.82
CA TYR A 421 -18.01 -10.39 -18.03
C TYR A 421 -18.59 -9.15 -18.71
N ASP A 422 -19.84 -8.86 -18.39
CA ASP A 422 -20.49 -7.62 -18.78
C ASP A 422 -19.69 -6.41 -18.30
N LEU A 423 -19.43 -5.47 -19.21
CA LEU A 423 -18.59 -4.32 -18.89
C LEU A 423 -19.26 -3.33 -17.94
N ASP A 424 -20.59 -3.13 -18.06
CA ASP A 424 -21.30 -2.20 -17.18
C ASP A 424 -21.33 -2.72 -15.76
N TRP A 425 -21.48 -4.02 -15.58
CA TRP A 425 -21.33 -4.68 -14.28
C TRP A 425 -19.92 -4.50 -13.71
N LEU A 426 -18.87 -4.72 -14.52
CA LEU A 426 -17.48 -4.52 -14.09
C LEU A 426 -17.18 -3.06 -13.73
N PHE A 427 -17.68 -2.10 -14.52
CA PHE A 427 -17.51 -0.68 -14.22
C PHE A 427 -18.16 -0.30 -12.90
N GLY A 428 -19.35 -0.84 -12.60
CA GLY A 428 -20.10 -0.55 -11.38
C GLY A 428 -19.57 -1.26 -10.12
N THR A 429 -18.88 -2.41 -10.26
CA THR A 429 -18.50 -3.23 -9.10
C THR A 429 -17.01 -3.30 -8.83
N ALA A 430 -16.16 -3.14 -9.86
CA ALA A 430 -14.73 -3.39 -9.74
C ALA A 430 -13.85 -2.14 -10.00
N LEU A 431 -14.17 -1.33 -11.03
CA LEU A 431 -13.23 -0.33 -11.54
C LEU A 431 -12.88 0.75 -10.53
N GLU A 432 -13.84 1.22 -9.75
CA GLU A 432 -13.60 2.20 -8.70
C GLU A 432 -12.58 1.69 -7.66
N ARG A 433 -12.69 0.41 -7.29
CA ARG A 433 -11.77 -0.25 -6.35
C ARG A 433 -10.35 -0.35 -6.92
N LEU A 434 -10.24 -0.62 -8.23
CA LEU A 434 -8.94 -0.64 -8.93
C LEU A 434 -8.30 0.75 -8.97
N TYR A 435 -9.09 1.81 -9.14
CA TYR A 435 -8.59 3.18 -9.01
C TYR A 435 -8.10 3.49 -7.60
N LEU A 436 -8.78 2.98 -6.57
CA LEU A 436 -8.33 3.14 -5.19
C LEU A 436 -6.96 2.50 -4.95
N HIS A 437 -6.65 1.36 -5.58
CA HIS A 437 -5.30 0.75 -5.46
C HIS A 437 -4.19 1.70 -5.93
N VAL A 438 -4.48 2.49 -6.96
CA VAL A 438 -3.50 3.39 -7.61
C VAL A 438 -3.56 4.82 -7.04
N TRP A 439 -4.67 5.23 -6.45
CA TRP A 439 -4.89 6.60 -5.96
C TRP A 439 -3.76 7.15 -5.08
N PRO A 440 -3.30 6.46 -4.02
CA PRO A 440 -2.22 6.96 -3.18
C PRO A 440 -0.89 7.11 -3.93
N THR A 441 -0.61 6.20 -4.86
CA THR A 441 0.60 6.26 -5.70
C THR A 441 0.53 7.35 -6.76
N LEU A 442 -0.66 7.64 -7.29
CA LEU A 442 -0.90 8.79 -8.18
C LEU A 442 -0.68 10.11 -7.43
N VAL A 443 -1.23 10.24 -6.21
CA VAL A 443 -1.01 11.43 -5.36
C VAL A 443 0.50 11.59 -5.09
N LEU A 444 1.21 10.52 -4.72
CA LEU A 444 2.67 10.56 -4.57
C LEU A 444 3.37 11.07 -5.84
N ALA A 445 3.04 10.49 -7.00
CA ALA A 445 3.68 10.82 -8.28
C ALA A 445 3.45 12.30 -8.67
N VAL A 446 2.24 12.81 -8.48
CA VAL A 446 1.89 14.21 -8.74
C VAL A 446 2.65 15.14 -7.80
N PHE A 447 2.58 14.92 -6.48
CA PHE A 447 3.21 15.80 -5.50
C PHE A 447 4.75 15.81 -5.57
N LEU A 448 5.37 14.77 -6.13
CA LEU A 448 6.80 14.79 -6.45
C LEU A 448 7.16 15.81 -7.55
N LEU A 449 6.22 16.18 -8.42
CA LEU A 449 6.41 17.15 -9.49
C LEU A 449 6.06 18.60 -9.11
N LEU A 450 5.36 18.83 -7.98
CA LEU A 450 4.90 20.16 -7.62
C LEU A 450 6.00 20.98 -6.95
N ARG A 451 5.97 22.30 -7.11
CA ARG A 451 6.86 23.23 -6.37
C ARG A 451 6.50 23.20 -4.89
N ARG A 452 7.51 23.46 -4.06
CA ARG A 452 7.27 23.61 -2.62
C ARG A 452 6.69 25.00 -2.34
N PRO A 453 5.81 25.15 -1.34
CA PRO A 453 5.33 26.48 -0.92
C PRO A 453 6.47 27.46 -0.60
N GLU A 454 7.59 26.98 -0.07
CA GLU A 454 8.79 27.74 0.21
C GLU A 454 9.41 28.37 -1.05
N ASP A 455 9.28 27.71 -2.19
CA ASP A 455 9.85 28.19 -3.47
C ASP A 455 9.13 29.46 -3.97
N PHE A 456 7.89 29.74 -3.51
CA PHE A 456 7.16 30.98 -3.82
C PHE A 456 7.55 32.15 -2.91
N ALA A 457 7.90 31.88 -1.65
CA ALA A 457 8.31 32.93 -0.70
C ALA A 457 9.63 33.61 -1.10
N ILE A 458 10.52 32.90 -1.78
CA ILE A 458 11.82 33.44 -2.25
C ILE A 458 11.62 34.45 -3.38
N ILE A 459 10.59 34.30 -4.22
CA ILE A 459 10.31 35.17 -5.38
C ILE A 459 9.77 36.55 -4.93
N THR A 460 9.12 36.61 -3.76
CA THR A 460 8.53 37.82 -3.21
C THR A 460 9.45 38.63 -2.32
N SER A 461 10.62 38.14 -1.98
CA SER A 461 11.62 38.86 -1.19
C SER A 461 12.34 39.89 -2.10
N PRO A 462 12.26 41.18 -1.84
CA PRO A 462 13.02 42.19 -2.63
C PRO A 462 14.51 41.90 -2.51
N VAL A 463 15.19 41.79 -3.65
CA VAL A 463 16.64 41.71 -3.72
C VAL A 463 17.20 42.96 -3.07
N LYS A 464 17.78 42.88 -1.86
CA LYS A 464 18.51 43.99 -1.27
C LYS A 464 19.65 44.35 -2.22
N PRO A 465 19.70 45.62 -2.70
CA PRO A 465 20.78 46.03 -3.59
C PRO A 465 22.12 45.85 -2.83
N LYS A 466 23.09 45.17 -3.47
CA LYS A 466 24.47 45.13 -2.99
C LYS A 466 24.94 46.58 -2.86
N LYS A 467 25.20 47.06 -1.64
CA LYS A 467 25.95 48.28 -1.40
C LYS A 467 27.30 48.14 -2.09
N ALA A 468 27.50 48.85 -3.18
CA ALA A 468 28.81 49.05 -3.76
C ALA A 468 29.73 49.67 -2.71
N ARG A 469 30.84 49.01 -2.43
CA ARG A 469 31.98 49.57 -1.71
C ARG A 469 32.97 50.11 -2.71
#